data_594bae9f7dc687a17471233bb0c608f4
#
_entry.id   594bae9f7dc687a17471233bb0c608f4
#
_cell.length_a   1.000
_cell.length_b   1.000
_cell.length_c   1.000
_cell.angle_alpha   90.00
_cell.angle_beta   90.00
_cell.angle_gamma   90.00
#
_symmetry.space_group_name_H-M   'P 1'
#
loop_
_entity.id
_entity.type
_entity.pdbx_description
1 polymer ?
#
loop_
_entity_poly.entity_id
_entity_poly.type
_entity_poly.pdbx_seq_one_letter_code
_entity_poly.pdbx_strand_id
1 'polypeptide(L)' 'MAKIVEDVIVIKFSKIAKDDAPDGVQIANDETTASLEAVAQELVGEGVIVEVEKA' A
#
# COMPACT_ATOMS: atom_id res chain seq x y z
N MET A 1 -30.60 8.49 0.90
CA MET A 1 -29.60 8.68 1.96
C MET A 1 -28.27 8.12 1.51
N ALA A 2 -27.19 8.90 1.67
CA ALA A 2 -25.86 8.45 1.26
C ALA A 2 -25.29 7.46 2.27
N LYS A 3 -24.47 6.53 1.80
CA LYS A 3 -23.78 5.59 2.66
C LYS A 3 -22.34 5.43 2.20
N ILE A 4 -21.48 5.02 3.11
CA ILE A 4 -20.08 4.76 2.81
C ILE A 4 -19.95 3.31 2.33
N VAL A 5 -19.32 3.14 1.19
CA VAL A 5 -18.99 1.82 0.63
C VAL A 5 -17.48 1.69 0.66
N GLU A 6 -16.99 0.63 1.26
CA GLU A 6 -15.55 0.42 1.41
C GLU A 6 -15.12 -0.94 0.88
N ASP A 7 -13.99 -0.94 0.21
CA ASP A 7 -13.28 -2.15 -0.17
C ASP A 7 -11.86 -2.04 0.34
N VAL A 8 -11.32 -3.14 0.83
CA VAL A 8 -9.96 -3.17 1.36
C VAL A 8 -9.15 -4.24 0.66
N ILE A 9 -8.01 -3.85 0.13
CA ILE A 9 -7.07 -4.77 -0.50
C ILE A 9 -5.80 -4.76 0.34
N VAL A 10 -5.30 -5.94 0.67
CA VAL A 10 -4.06 -6.08 1.43
C VAL A 10 -2.96 -6.56 0.48
N ILE A 11 -1.88 -5.81 0.42
CA ILE A 11 -0.70 -6.18 -0.36
C ILE A 11 0.44 -6.47 0.62
N LYS A 12 1.01 -7.66 0.49
CA LYS A 12 2.11 -8.10 1.35
C LYS A 12 3.38 -8.21 0.51
N PHE A 13 4.44 -7.57 0.98
CA PHE A 13 5.76 -7.69 0.38
C PHE A 13 6.61 -8.63 1.22
N SER A 14 7.23 -9.59 0.57
CA SER A 14 8.08 -10.56 1.23
C SER A 14 9.35 -10.77 0.43
N LYS A 15 10.44 -10.96 1.12
CA LYS A 15 11.73 -11.16 0.50
C LYS A 15 12.54 -12.13 1.35
N ILE A 16 13.24 -13.05 0.70
CA ILE A 16 14.16 -13.92 1.39
C ILE A 16 15.47 -13.15 1.58
N ALA A 17 15.89 -13.01 2.83
CA ALA A 17 17.14 -12.33 3.18
C ALA A 17 18.17 -13.35 3.68
N LYS A 18 19.44 -12.99 3.58
CA LYS A 18 20.52 -13.81 4.13
C LYS A 18 20.49 -13.76 5.66
N ASP A 19 21.00 -14.78 6.30
CA ASP A 19 21.00 -14.89 7.76
C ASP A 19 21.72 -13.71 8.44
N ASP A 20 22.68 -13.11 7.77
CA ASP A 20 23.45 -11.97 8.28
C ASP A 20 22.83 -10.61 7.94
N ALA A 21 21.67 -10.59 7.31
CA ALA A 21 21.00 -9.34 6.99
C ALA A 21 20.54 -8.64 8.27
N PRO A 22 20.61 -7.30 8.32
CA PRO A 22 20.14 -6.57 9.50
C PRO A 22 18.64 -6.74 9.71
N ASP A 23 18.23 -6.79 10.97
CA ASP A 23 16.81 -6.81 11.31
C ASP A 23 16.15 -5.50 10.89
N GLY A 24 14.88 -5.56 10.56
CA GLY A 24 14.11 -4.38 10.22
C GLY A 24 14.33 -3.83 8.81
N VAL A 25 14.88 -4.64 7.92
CA VAL A 25 15.04 -4.25 6.52
C VAL A 25 13.67 -3.97 5.90
N GLN A 26 13.53 -2.81 5.29
CA GLN A 26 12.30 -2.44 4.59
C GLN A 26 12.42 -2.71 3.11
N ILE A 27 11.43 -3.36 2.53
CA ILE A 27 11.33 -3.56 1.08
C ILE A 27 10.26 -2.67 0.47
N ALA A 28 9.44 -2.05 1.30
CA ALA A 28 8.46 -1.04 0.87
C ALA A 28 8.64 0.17 1.78
N ASN A 29 9.07 1.28 1.21
CA ASN A 29 9.27 2.52 1.94
C ASN A 29 8.12 3.51 1.69
N ASP A 30 8.24 4.72 2.22
CA ASP A 30 7.20 5.74 2.08
C ASP A 30 6.98 6.13 0.62
N GLU A 31 8.03 6.15 -0.17
CA GLU A 31 7.95 6.44 -1.59
C GLU A 31 7.15 5.36 -2.33
N THR A 32 7.37 4.11 -1.99
CA THR A 32 6.59 3.00 -2.55
C THR A 32 5.13 3.13 -2.20
N THR A 33 4.82 3.46 -0.95
CA THR A 33 3.45 3.66 -0.49
C THR A 33 2.76 4.79 -1.25
N ALA A 34 3.46 5.91 -1.42
CA ALA A 34 2.92 7.06 -2.15
C ALA A 34 2.66 6.73 -3.62
N SER A 35 3.57 5.97 -4.24
CA SER A 35 3.41 5.55 -5.63
C SER A 35 2.23 4.62 -5.81
N LEU A 36 2.04 3.68 -4.89
CA LEU A 36 0.90 2.77 -4.92
C LEU A 36 -0.41 3.54 -4.78
N GLU A 37 -0.45 4.52 -3.91
CA GLU A 37 -1.64 5.35 -3.72
C GLU A 37 -1.98 6.10 -5.01
N ALA A 38 -0.99 6.69 -5.67
CA ALA A 38 -1.21 7.43 -6.91
C ALA A 38 -1.73 6.53 -8.03
N VAL A 39 -1.16 5.34 -8.18
CA VAL A 39 -1.60 4.38 -9.21
C VAL A 39 -3.01 3.88 -8.90
N ALA A 40 -3.28 3.54 -7.66
CA ALA A 40 -4.60 3.08 -7.26
C ALA A 40 -5.66 4.16 -7.51
N GLN A 41 -5.34 5.41 -7.24
CA GLN A 41 -6.26 6.53 -7.49
C GLN A 41 -6.61 6.64 -8.97
N GLU A 42 -5.65 6.44 -9.86
CA GLU A 42 -5.91 6.44 -11.29
C GLU A 42 -6.84 5.29 -11.72
N LEU A 43 -6.68 4.14 -11.09
CA LEU A 43 -7.47 2.97 -11.44
C LEU A 43 -8.94 3.09 -11.02
N VAL A 44 -9.21 3.73 -9.91
CA VAL A 44 -10.57 3.81 -9.36
C VAL A 44 -11.30 5.12 -9.69
N GLY A 45 -10.58 6.14 -10.16
CA GLY A 45 -11.17 7.40 -10.59
C GLY A 45 -11.35 8.42 -9.47
N GLU A 46 -11.96 9.55 -9.83
CA GLU A 46 -12.02 10.72 -8.95
C GLU A 46 -12.98 10.61 -7.78
N GLY A 47 -14.02 9.84 -7.87
CA GLY A 47 -15.02 9.77 -6.83
C GLY A 47 -14.68 8.89 -5.65
N VAL A 48 -13.48 8.31 -5.64
CA VAL A 48 -13.07 7.33 -4.63
C VAL A 48 -11.88 7.87 -3.85
N ILE A 49 -11.94 7.78 -2.54
CA ILE A 49 -10.83 8.14 -1.68
C ILE A 49 -9.93 6.91 -1.51
N VAL A 50 -8.67 7.04 -1.85
CA VAL A 50 -7.69 5.96 -1.74
C VAL A 50 -6.71 6.27 -0.62
N GLU A 51 -6.55 5.31 0.29
CA GLU A 51 -5.57 5.41 1.36
C GLU A 51 -4.68 4.17 1.33
N VAL A 52 -3.38 4.38 1.31
CA VAL A 52 -2.40 3.30 1.38
C VAL A 52 -1.59 3.47 2.65
N GLU A 53 -1.63 2.48 3.50
CA GLU A 53 -1.00 2.52 4.81
C GLU A 53 -0.12 1.30 5.03
N LYS A 54 0.91 1.48 5.82
CA LYS A 54 1.71 0.35 6.31
C LYS A 54 1.05 -0.21 7.56
N ALA A 55 0.96 -1.51 7.60
CA ALA A 55 0.40 -2.19 8.76
C ALA A 55 1.44 -2.30 9.89
#